data_47b482a04d85ec90c97ec1b0775861eb
#
_entry.id   47b482a04d85ec90c97ec1b0775861eb
#
_cell.length_a   1.000
_cell.length_b   1.000
_cell.length_c   1.000
_cell.angle_alpha   90.00
_cell.angle_beta   90.00
_cell.angle_gamma   90.00
#
_symmetry.space_group_name_H-M   'P 1'
#
loop_
_entity.id
_entity.type
_entity.pdbx_description
1 polymer ?
#
loop_
_entity_poly.entity_id
_entity_poly.type
_entity_poly.pdbx_seq_one_letter_code
_entity_poly.pdbx_strand_id
1 'polypeptide(L)'
;MLEKKLPLPPGRKPRADAQRNRARILEVAKEVFTRDGAAASLDDIARQSGIGPGTLYRHFPTRDTLIEAVYRNEVEKLAGAAQRFAAKMPPLAALRAWMLLFIDHVADKRLIIPAMDTVAGGSSRLIEGARGLIHGAFVSLVQRAIDSGDLRAGTDPHDIVRALVGV
;
A
#
# COMPACT_ATOMS: atom_id res chain seq x y z
N MET A 1 7.74 58.28 0.73
CA MET A 1 7.76 57.07 -0.10
C MET A 1 7.46 55.88 0.81
N LEU A 2 6.22 55.36 0.73
CA LEU A 2 5.79 54.23 1.53
C LEU A 2 6.01 52.95 0.68
N GLU A 3 6.99 52.11 1.05
CA GLU A 3 7.19 50.82 0.45
C GLU A 3 5.98 49.91 0.75
N LYS A 4 5.24 49.59 -0.27
CA LYS A 4 4.10 48.65 -0.25
C LYS A 4 4.64 47.24 -0.14
N LYS A 5 4.71 46.71 1.09
CA LYS A 5 5.09 45.32 1.38
C LYS A 5 4.10 44.39 0.68
N LEU A 6 4.55 43.68 -0.38
CA LEU A 6 3.77 42.66 -1.06
C LEU A 6 3.33 41.59 -0.06
N PRO A 7 2.08 41.13 -0.06
CA PRO A 7 1.65 40.05 0.79
C PRO A 7 2.35 38.74 0.35
N LEU A 8 2.95 38.03 1.32
CA LEU A 8 3.51 36.70 1.14
C LEU A 8 2.40 35.74 0.65
N PRO A 9 2.72 34.80 -0.28
CA PRO A 9 1.74 33.86 -0.77
C PRO A 9 1.20 33.01 0.41
N PRO A 10 -0.09 32.59 0.36
CA PRO A 10 -0.72 31.87 1.45
C PRO A 10 0.06 30.57 1.75
N GLY A 11 0.57 30.46 2.98
CA GLY A 11 1.36 29.35 3.44
C GLY A 11 0.66 28.02 3.19
N ARG A 12 1.28 27.13 2.41
CA ARG A 12 0.87 25.74 2.23
C ARG A 12 0.61 25.14 3.61
N LYS A 13 -0.59 24.55 3.81
CA LYS A 13 -0.99 24.01 5.10
C LYS A 13 0.03 22.95 5.57
N PRO A 14 0.69 23.09 6.71
CA PRO A 14 1.79 22.19 7.14
C PRO A 14 1.42 20.71 7.17
N ARG A 15 0.15 20.37 7.42
CA ARG A 15 -0.37 18.99 7.39
C ARG A 15 -0.36 18.36 5.99
N ALA A 16 -0.68 19.13 4.96
CA ALA A 16 -0.68 18.62 3.59
C ALA A 16 0.75 18.37 3.08
N ASP A 17 1.72 19.17 3.49
CA ASP A 17 3.13 18.96 3.17
C ASP A 17 3.68 17.72 3.90
N ALA A 18 3.33 17.53 5.16
CA ALA A 18 3.70 16.35 5.93
C ALA A 18 3.13 15.06 5.32
N GLN A 19 1.88 15.08 4.86
CA GLN A 19 1.26 13.94 4.18
C GLN A 19 1.94 13.62 2.84
N ARG A 20 2.25 14.63 2.04
CA ARG A 20 2.99 14.45 0.78
C ARG A 20 4.39 13.87 1.01
N ASN A 21 5.10 14.40 2.01
CA ASN A 21 6.42 13.89 2.38
C ASN A 21 6.33 12.43 2.83
N ARG A 22 5.35 12.10 3.68
CA ARG A 22 5.12 10.73 4.13
C ARG A 22 4.85 9.78 2.97
N ALA A 23 3.95 10.16 2.05
CA ALA A 23 3.65 9.34 0.88
C ALA A 23 4.89 9.12 0.00
N ARG A 24 5.68 10.18 -0.24
CA ARG A 24 6.91 10.09 -1.02
C ARG A 24 7.97 9.19 -0.37
N ILE A 25 8.12 9.27 0.96
CA ILE A 25 9.01 8.35 1.69
C ILE A 25 8.57 6.90 1.47
N LEU A 26 7.28 6.59 1.58
CA LEU A 26 6.76 5.23 1.44
C LEU A 26 6.98 4.66 0.04
N GLU A 27 6.80 5.45 -1.03
CA GLU A 27 7.06 5.02 -2.40
C GLU A 27 8.54 4.69 -2.60
N VAL A 28 9.44 5.63 -2.25
CA VAL A 28 10.88 5.41 -2.38
C VAL A 28 11.36 4.25 -1.50
N ALA A 29 10.84 4.14 -0.27
CA ALA A 29 11.19 3.05 0.62
C ALA A 29 10.76 1.69 0.05
N LYS A 30 9.57 1.59 -0.59
CA LYS A 30 9.16 0.38 -1.29
C LYS A 30 10.18 -0.03 -2.33
N GLU A 31 10.59 0.90 -3.21
CA GLU A 31 11.56 0.63 -4.26
C GLU A 31 12.91 0.16 -3.71
N VAL A 32 13.43 0.85 -2.69
CA VAL A 32 14.71 0.52 -2.06
C VAL A 32 14.65 -0.82 -1.34
N PHE A 33 13.58 -1.10 -0.57
CA PHE A 33 13.41 -2.40 0.09
C PHE A 33 13.22 -3.55 -0.90
N THR A 34 12.56 -3.32 -2.03
CA THR A 34 12.40 -4.31 -3.10
C THR A 34 13.73 -4.64 -3.76
N ARG A 35 14.58 -3.64 -3.99
CA ARG A 35 15.89 -3.80 -4.62
C ARG A 35 16.94 -4.40 -3.70
N ASP A 36 17.03 -3.88 -2.47
CA ASP A 36 18.15 -4.11 -1.56
C ASP A 36 17.78 -5.02 -0.36
N GLY A 37 16.50 -5.31 -0.16
CA GLY A 37 16.00 -6.21 0.89
C GLY A 37 16.46 -5.78 2.29
N ALA A 38 17.10 -6.71 3.01
CA ALA A 38 17.62 -6.49 4.36
C ALA A 38 18.75 -5.44 4.39
N ALA A 39 19.51 -5.26 3.29
CA ALA A 39 20.61 -4.31 3.20
C ALA A 39 20.19 -2.87 2.89
N ALA A 40 18.90 -2.62 2.64
CA ALA A 40 18.37 -1.30 2.32
C ALA A 40 18.77 -0.23 3.37
N SER A 41 19.26 0.92 2.92
CA SER A 41 19.73 2.02 3.77
C SER A 41 18.65 3.08 3.96
N LEU A 42 18.40 3.50 5.21
CA LEU A 42 17.50 4.62 5.51
C LEU A 42 18.04 5.97 4.99
N ASP A 43 19.36 6.14 4.97
CA ASP A 43 19.99 7.36 4.43
C ASP A 43 19.80 7.43 2.91
N ASP A 44 19.86 6.29 2.22
CA ASP A 44 19.57 6.22 0.78
C ASP A 44 18.10 6.54 0.49
N ILE A 45 17.19 6.02 1.29
CA ILE A 45 15.75 6.36 1.22
C ILE A 45 15.53 7.86 1.44
N ALA A 46 16.15 8.46 2.44
CA ALA A 46 16.05 9.90 2.71
C ALA A 46 16.53 10.72 1.51
N ARG A 47 17.72 10.38 0.99
CA ARG A 47 18.33 11.04 -0.16
C ARG A 47 17.46 10.92 -1.42
N GLN A 48 17.01 9.73 -1.77
CA GLN A 48 16.18 9.50 -2.96
C GLN A 48 14.80 10.14 -2.86
N SER A 49 14.21 10.19 -1.65
CA SER A 49 12.94 10.89 -1.42
C SER A 49 13.10 12.42 -1.40
N GLY A 50 14.32 12.96 -1.49
CA GLY A 50 14.57 14.39 -1.41
C GLY A 50 14.19 15.02 -0.08
N ILE A 51 14.26 14.23 1.01
CA ILE A 51 13.88 14.61 2.36
C ILE A 51 15.10 14.48 3.26
N GLY A 52 15.34 15.48 4.12
CA GLY A 52 16.45 15.39 5.07
C GLY A 52 16.28 14.23 6.05
N PRO A 53 17.40 13.57 6.48
CA PRO A 53 17.35 12.44 7.42
C PRO A 53 16.51 12.72 8.67
N GLY A 54 16.68 13.91 9.29
CA GLY A 54 15.88 14.30 10.46
C GLY A 54 14.38 14.36 10.21
N THR A 55 13.93 14.63 8.98
CA THR A 55 12.52 14.59 8.62
C THR A 55 12.05 13.15 8.46
N LEU A 56 12.87 12.27 7.87
CA LEU A 56 12.56 10.84 7.76
C LEU A 56 12.36 10.23 9.16
N TYR A 57 13.30 10.44 10.08
CA TYR A 57 13.21 9.90 11.44
C TYR A 57 12.06 10.48 12.28
N ARG A 58 11.57 11.70 11.99
CA ARG A 58 10.34 12.21 12.60
C ARG A 58 9.09 11.45 12.13
N HIS A 59 9.06 11.02 10.88
CA HIS A 59 7.94 10.24 10.33
C HIS A 59 8.02 8.76 10.72
N PHE A 60 9.22 8.21 10.73
CA PHE A 60 9.52 6.80 10.97
C PHE A 60 10.74 6.68 11.88
N PRO A 61 10.52 6.61 13.21
CA PRO A 61 11.61 6.63 14.19
C PRO A 61 12.57 5.45 14.07
N THR A 62 12.12 4.32 13.54
CA THR A 62 12.93 3.12 13.35
C THR A 62 12.75 2.56 11.94
N ARG A 63 13.70 1.71 11.52
CA ARG A 63 13.61 0.93 10.29
C ARG A 63 12.32 0.09 10.26
N ASP A 64 12.02 -0.57 11.37
CA ASP A 64 10.85 -1.44 11.51
C ASP A 64 9.54 -0.66 11.27
N THR A 65 9.40 0.52 11.87
CA THR A 65 8.22 1.37 11.65
C THR A 65 8.07 1.81 10.20
N LEU A 66 9.16 1.99 9.46
CA LEU A 66 9.12 2.30 8.04
C LEU A 66 8.69 1.08 7.21
N ILE A 67 9.27 -0.10 7.47
CA ILE A 67 8.90 -1.35 6.77
C ILE A 67 7.42 -1.67 6.99
N GLU A 68 6.96 -1.63 8.24
CA GLU A 68 5.54 -1.83 8.57
C GLU A 68 4.63 -0.84 7.86
N ALA A 69 5.02 0.42 7.79
CA ALA A 69 4.24 1.45 7.12
C ALA A 69 4.22 1.28 5.60
N VAL A 70 5.32 0.85 4.97
CA VAL A 70 5.39 0.52 3.55
C VAL A 70 4.42 -0.64 3.24
N TYR A 71 4.51 -1.73 3.99
CA TYR A 71 3.63 -2.88 3.77
C TYR A 71 2.16 -2.53 3.96
N ARG A 72 1.83 -1.83 5.06
CA ARG A 72 0.45 -1.36 5.33
C ARG A 72 -0.08 -0.47 4.20
N ASN A 73 0.72 0.45 3.69
CA ASN A 73 0.34 1.33 2.58
C ASN A 73 -0.01 0.54 1.30
N GLU A 74 0.75 -0.49 0.98
CA GLU A 74 0.47 -1.34 -0.19
C GLU A 74 -0.82 -2.15 0.00
N VAL A 75 -1.06 -2.69 1.20
CA VAL A 75 -2.32 -3.37 1.55
C VAL A 75 -3.52 -2.42 1.47
N GLU A 76 -3.41 -1.21 2.01
CA GLU A 76 -4.46 -0.18 1.95
C GLU A 76 -4.76 0.24 0.50
N LYS A 77 -3.75 0.38 -0.35
CA LYS A 77 -3.91 0.67 -1.78
C LYS A 77 -4.68 -0.45 -2.50
N LEU A 78 -4.31 -1.70 -2.23
CA LEU A 78 -4.96 -2.89 -2.79
C LEU A 78 -6.43 -2.98 -2.32
N ALA A 79 -6.69 -2.87 -1.03
CA ALA A 79 -8.04 -2.91 -0.49
C ALA A 79 -8.90 -1.74 -1.03
N GLY A 80 -8.36 -0.53 -1.06
CA GLY A 80 -9.06 0.64 -1.62
C GLY A 80 -9.31 0.55 -3.13
N ALA A 81 -8.52 -0.23 -3.87
CA ALA A 81 -8.76 -0.47 -5.28
C ALA A 81 -10.10 -1.19 -5.53
N ALA A 82 -10.53 -2.06 -4.62
CA ALA A 82 -11.81 -2.75 -4.73
C ALA A 82 -12.99 -1.76 -4.84
N GLN A 83 -13.03 -0.77 -3.97
CA GLN A 83 -14.06 0.28 -3.99
C GLN A 83 -13.98 1.13 -5.28
N ARG A 84 -12.76 1.49 -5.71
CA ARG A 84 -12.55 2.27 -6.94
C ARG A 84 -13.02 1.52 -8.18
N PHE A 85 -12.72 0.22 -8.29
CA PHE A 85 -13.15 -0.61 -9.41
C PHE A 85 -14.65 -0.85 -9.37
N ALA A 86 -15.21 -1.16 -8.19
CA ALA A 86 -16.65 -1.34 -8.00
C ALA A 86 -17.48 -0.11 -8.40
N ALA A 87 -16.92 1.10 -8.24
CA ALA A 87 -17.60 2.35 -8.62
C ALA A 87 -17.55 2.64 -10.13
N LYS A 88 -16.59 2.03 -10.87
CA LYS A 88 -16.31 2.41 -12.26
C LYS A 88 -16.53 1.30 -13.28
N MET A 89 -16.68 0.06 -12.84
CA MET A 89 -16.72 -1.12 -13.71
C MET A 89 -17.91 -2.02 -13.39
N PRO A 90 -18.41 -2.81 -14.38
CA PRO A 90 -19.34 -3.92 -14.12
C PRO A 90 -18.74 -4.91 -13.10
N PRO A 91 -19.59 -5.61 -12.31
CA PRO A 91 -19.14 -6.42 -11.19
C PRO A 91 -18.04 -7.44 -11.52
N LEU A 92 -18.21 -8.25 -12.55
CA LEU A 92 -17.20 -9.25 -12.96
C LEU A 92 -15.91 -8.60 -13.45
N ALA A 93 -16.01 -7.48 -14.18
CA ALA A 93 -14.82 -6.75 -14.65
C ALA A 93 -14.05 -6.13 -13.47
N ALA A 94 -14.75 -5.59 -12.47
CA ALA A 94 -14.14 -5.07 -11.25
C ALA A 94 -13.41 -6.15 -10.45
N LEU A 95 -14.04 -7.31 -10.29
CA LEU A 95 -13.45 -8.47 -9.63
C LEU A 95 -12.19 -8.92 -10.38
N ARG A 96 -12.26 -9.11 -11.70
CA ARG A 96 -11.11 -9.49 -12.53
C ARG A 96 -9.95 -8.50 -12.42
N ALA A 97 -10.23 -7.20 -12.52
CA ALA A 97 -9.20 -6.17 -12.41
C ALA A 97 -8.51 -6.18 -11.04
N TRP A 98 -9.29 -6.38 -9.97
CA TRP A 98 -8.75 -6.48 -8.64
C TRP A 98 -7.91 -7.75 -8.43
N MET A 99 -8.34 -8.88 -8.98
CA MET A 99 -7.58 -10.14 -8.92
C MET A 99 -6.22 -10.03 -9.60
N LEU A 100 -6.13 -9.37 -10.75
CA LEU A 100 -4.85 -9.10 -11.41
C LEU A 100 -3.95 -8.22 -10.52
N LEU A 101 -4.49 -7.16 -9.94
CA LEU A 101 -3.75 -6.30 -9.00
C LEU A 101 -3.30 -7.07 -7.75
N PHE A 102 -4.10 -8.03 -7.27
CA PHE A 102 -3.71 -8.90 -6.16
C PHE A 102 -2.55 -9.85 -6.52
N ILE A 103 -2.54 -10.40 -7.74
CA ILE A 103 -1.42 -11.22 -8.23
C ILE A 103 -0.12 -10.41 -8.25
N ASP A 104 -0.16 -9.19 -8.78
CA ASP A 104 0.99 -8.28 -8.80
C ASP A 104 1.44 -7.97 -7.37
N HIS A 105 0.51 -7.70 -6.45
CA HIS A 105 0.81 -7.48 -5.03
C HIS A 105 1.51 -8.69 -4.38
N VAL A 106 1.08 -9.92 -4.71
CA VAL A 106 1.72 -11.14 -4.19
C VAL A 106 3.12 -11.31 -4.75
N ALA A 107 3.34 -10.99 -6.02
CA ALA A 107 4.66 -11.01 -6.64
C ALA A 107 5.61 -9.97 -6.01
N ASP A 108 5.17 -8.73 -5.90
CA ASP A 108 5.92 -7.64 -5.24
C ASP A 108 6.26 -7.97 -3.78
N LYS A 109 5.31 -8.58 -3.04
CA LYS A 109 5.51 -8.98 -1.66
C LYS A 109 6.68 -9.95 -1.51
N ARG A 110 6.87 -10.89 -2.44
CA ARG A 110 8.01 -11.84 -2.42
C ARG A 110 9.34 -11.11 -2.45
N LEU A 111 9.44 -9.98 -3.14
CA LEU A 111 10.67 -9.19 -3.23
C LEU A 111 10.96 -8.41 -1.96
N ILE A 112 9.94 -7.99 -1.21
CA ILE A 112 10.11 -7.21 0.04
C ILE A 112 10.20 -8.09 1.30
N ILE A 113 9.86 -9.38 1.22
CA ILE A 113 9.94 -10.33 2.36
C ILE A 113 11.28 -10.26 3.08
N PRO A 114 12.46 -10.26 2.41
CA PRO A 114 13.74 -10.20 3.12
C PRO A 114 13.89 -8.96 4.02
N ALA A 115 13.28 -7.83 3.65
CA ALA A 115 13.24 -6.66 4.52
C ALA A 115 12.22 -6.85 5.66
N MET A 116 11.04 -7.42 5.37
CA MET A 116 10.00 -7.67 6.37
C MET A 116 10.44 -8.66 7.46
N ASP A 117 11.27 -9.63 7.12
CA ASP A 117 11.78 -10.64 8.07
C ASP A 117 12.78 -10.06 9.08
N THR A 118 13.31 -8.85 8.85
CA THR A 118 14.13 -8.14 9.84
C THR A 118 13.30 -7.49 10.96
N VAL A 119 11.98 -7.35 10.78
CA VAL A 119 11.07 -6.74 11.76
C VAL A 119 10.71 -7.74 12.85
N ALA A 120 10.50 -7.27 14.07
CA ALA A 120 10.07 -8.10 15.19
C ALA A 120 8.77 -8.87 14.87
N GLY A 121 8.81 -10.19 14.94
CA GLY A 121 7.74 -11.09 14.53
C GLY A 121 7.70 -11.42 13.03
N GLY A 122 8.65 -10.89 12.25
CA GLY A 122 8.87 -11.22 10.85
C GLY A 122 7.73 -10.87 9.90
N SER A 123 7.88 -11.30 8.65
CA SER A 123 6.88 -11.10 7.59
C SER A 123 5.52 -11.75 7.93
N SER A 124 5.52 -12.90 8.62
CA SER A 124 4.29 -13.61 9.00
C SER A 124 3.34 -12.75 9.83
N ARG A 125 3.84 -12.02 10.83
CA ARG A 125 3.04 -11.11 11.64
C ARG A 125 2.40 -9.99 10.82
N LEU A 126 3.17 -9.40 9.91
CA LEU A 126 2.68 -8.31 9.06
C LEU A 126 1.61 -8.79 8.09
N ILE A 127 1.82 -9.97 7.49
CA ILE A 127 0.87 -10.59 6.55
C ILE A 127 -0.44 -10.95 7.25
N GLU A 128 -0.36 -11.54 8.45
CA GLU A 128 -1.55 -11.90 9.24
C GLU A 128 -2.37 -10.66 9.61
N GLY A 129 -1.71 -9.58 10.05
CA GLY A 129 -2.37 -8.32 10.37
C GLY A 129 -3.09 -7.65 9.19
N ALA A 130 -2.67 -7.95 7.95
CA ALA A 130 -3.27 -7.42 6.72
C ALA A 130 -4.39 -8.28 6.14
N ARG A 131 -4.49 -9.54 6.56
CA ARG A 131 -5.40 -10.55 5.98
C ARG A 131 -6.85 -10.09 5.95
N GLY A 132 -7.34 -9.51 7.03
CA GLY A 132 -8.72 -9.06 7.15
C GLY A 132 -9.12 -7.99 6.13
N LEU A 133 -8.23 -7.02 5.86
CA LEU A 133 -8.47 -5.95 4.88
C LEU A 133 -8.55 -6.50 3.46
N ILE A 134 -7.61 -7.35 3.08
CA ILE A 134 -7.57 -7.97 1.74
C ILE A 134 -8.77 -8.87 1.54
N HIS A 135 -9.09 -9.71 2.55
CA HIS A 135 -10.23 -10.62 2.50
C HIS A 135 -11.55 -9.87 2.37
N GLY A 136 -11.78 -8.83 3.17
CA GLY A 136 -13.01 -8.03 3.11
C GLY A 136 -13.20 -7.35 1.76
N ALA A 137 -12.14 -6.80 1.17
CA ALA A 137 -12.17 -6.20 -0.16
C ALA A 137 -12.56 -7.24 -1.24
N PHE A 138 -11.96 -8.42 -1.17
CA PHE A 138 -12.21 -9.52 -2.12
C PHE A 138 -13.65 -10.04 -2.02
N VAL A 139 -14.11 -10.37 -0.80
CA VAL A 139 -15.48 -10.87 -0.56
C VAL A 139 -16.53 -9.87 -1.07
N SER A 140 -16.33 -8.58 -0.86
CA SER A 140 -17.22 -7.54 -1.36
C SER A 140 -17.35 -7.56 -2.89
N LEU A 141 -16.26 -7.77 -3.63
CA LEU A 141 -16.29 -7.86 -5.10
C LEU A 141 -16.93 -9.15 -5.58
N VAL A 142 -16.66 -10.29 -4.93
CA VAL A 142 -17.29 -11.58 -5.26
C VAL A 142 -18.81 -11.51 -5.04
N GLN A 143 -19.24 -10.95 -3.91
CA GLN A 143 -20.68 -10.82 -3.61
C GLN A 143 -21.39 -9.97 -4.66
N ARG A 144 -20.80 -8.85 -5.09
CA ARG A 144 -21.35 -8.02 -6.17
C ARG A 144 -21.48 -8.78 -7.49
N ALA A 145 -20.51 -9.65 -7.81
CA ALA A 145 -20.58 -10.47 -9.03
C ALA A 145 -21.62 -11.59 -8.92
N ILE A 146 -21.89 -12.11 -7.72
CA ILE A 146 -23.00 -13.03 -7.45
C ILE A 146 -24.35 -12.29 -7.59
N ASP A 147 -24.49 -11.13 -6.98
CA ASP A 147 -25.71 -10.32 -6.99
C ASP A 147 -26.10 -9.87 -8.40
N SER A 148 -25.11 -9.67 -9.29
CA SER A 148 -25.35 -9.35 -10.71
C SER A 148 -25.67 -10.58 -11.58
N GLY A 149 -25.49 -11.80 -11.05
CA GLY A 149 -25.65 -13.03 -11.81
C GLY A 149 -24.43 -13.43 -12.65
N ASP A 150 -23.34 -12.67 -12.58
CA ASP A 150 -22.07 -12.99 -13.28
C ASP A 150 -21.37 -14.23 -12.68
N LEU A 151 -21.56 -14.48 -11.39
CA LEU A 151 -21.14 -15.68 -10.68
C LEU A 151 -22.34 -16.46 -10.15
N ARG A 152 -22.18 -17.78 -10.00
CA ARG A 152 -23.21 -18.64 -9.45
C ARG A 152 -23.50 -18.28 -7.99
N ALA A 153 -24.76 -18.34 -7.59
CA ALA A 153 -25.14 -18.31 -6.19
C ALA A 153 -24.43 -19.48 -5.45
N GLY A 154 -23.82 -19.18 -4.30
CA GLY A 154 -23.07 -20.17 -3.52
C GLY A 154 -21.60 -20.34 -3.93
N THR A 155 -21.05 -19.52 -4.84
CA THR A 155 -19.60 -19.49 -5.09
C THR A 155 -18.87 -19.06 -3.81
N ASP A 156 -17.99 -19.93 -3.31
CA ASP A 156 -17.14 -19.61 -2.13
C ASP A 156 -15.95 -18.73 -2.56
N PRO A 157 -15.82 -17.52 -2.01
CA PRO A 157 -14.66 -16.67 -2.26
C PRO A 157 -13.32 -17.36 -1.98
N HIS A 158 -13.25 -18.25 -0.98
CA HIS A 158 -12.02 -18.98 -0.66
C HIS A 158 -11.58 -19.93 -1.77
N ASP A 159 -12.51 -20.52 -2.51
CA ASP A 159 -12.17 -21.40 -3.63
C ASP A 159 -11.54 -20.62 -4.78
N ILE A 160 -12.01 -19.38 -5.02
CA ILE A 160 -11.42 -18.51 -6.02
C ILE A 160 -9.99 -18.11 -5.60
N VAL A 161 -9.77 -17.76 -4.33
CA VAL A 161 -8.43 -17.42 -3.83
C VAL A 161 -7.49 -18.62 -3.94
N ARG A 162 -7.94 -19.81 -3.55
CA ARG A 162 -7.15 -21.05 -3.68
C ARG A 162 -6.76 -21.30 -5.13
N ALA A 163 -7.67 -21.17 -6.06
CA ALA A 163 -7.38 -21.31 -7.49
C ALA A 163 -6.35 -20.28 -8.00
N LEU A 164 -6.38 -19.06 -7.44
CA LEU A 164 -5.49 -17.95 -7.85
C LEU A 164 -4.06 -18.12 -7.36
N VAL A 165 -3.87 -18.60 -6.12
CA VAL A 165 -2.54 -18.72 -5.49
C VAL A 165 -1.97 -20.13 -5.52
N GLY A 166 -2.70 -21.10 -6.06
CA GLY A 166 -2.21 -22.46 -6.29
C GLY A 166 -2.05 -23.29 -5.00
N VAL A 167 -2.90 -23.06 -4.00
CA VAL A 167 -2.88 -23.80 -2.72
C VAL A 167 -4.21 -24.50 -2.51
#